data_114d1190c5e3c8eefe000f66f81d0de7
#
_entry.id   114d1190c5e3c8eefe000f66f81d0de7
#
_cell.length_a   1.000
_cell.length_b   1.000
_cell.length_c   1.000
_cell.angle_alpha   90.00
_cell.angle_beta   90.00
_cell.angle_gamma   90.00
#
_symmetry.space_group_name_H-M   'P 1'
#
loop_
_entity.id
_entity.type
_entity.pdbx_description
1 polymer ?
#
loop_
_entity_poly.entity_id
_entity_poly.type
_entity_poly.pdbx_seq_one_letter_code
_entity_poly.pdbx_strand_id
1 'polypeptide(L)'
;LNLLELFVALILLGNRTLTFKGRKMLLDIQSLSHQYQSGKNAKIAIKSLSLQVEPGILGLLGPNGAGKSSLMRILATITKPSQGNIFWKGQDIVKSPQALRKELGYLPQYFGVYDQLSGIEFLQYIASLKGLSKSIADHTIEDLLHKLNLTHAAHLSLKGYSGGMKQRIGIAQALLNDPKLLIIDEPTVGLDPQERANFRQLLTELAGERCIIFSTHIVADVESIADRIAIMQSGHLIQSDSPSILQHKIANKCWQLSVNFSELKQIQQKFIVSHSVRKETMVELNIVADYCPDARAISRAPSLEDAYLYFTSNRQAPADFARAS
;
A
#
# COMPACT_ATOMS: atom_id res chain seq x y z
N LEU A 1 37.32 -18.75 7.99
CA LEU A 1 36.00 -19.41 7.89
C LEU A 1 35.59 -19.37 6.43
N ASN A 2 35.41 -20.54 5.83
CA ASN A 2 35.24 -20.79 4.41
C ASN A 2 33.77 -20.48 4.04
N LEU A 3 33.52 -19.87 2.88
CA LEU A 3 32.18 -19.52 2.35
C LEU A 3 31.21 -20.72 2.38
N LEU A 4 31.72 -21.95 2.33
CA LEU A 4 30.95 -23.19 2.38
C LEU A 4 30.38 -23.47 3.79
N GLU A 5 31.12 -23.14 4.85
CA GLU A 5 30.62 -23.28 6.23
C GLU A 5 29.55 -22.26 6.58
N LEU A 6 29.64 -21.05 6.00
CA LEU A 6 28.55 -20.05 6.10
C LEU A 6 27.26 -20.50 5.37
N PHE A 7 27.41 -21.18 4.25
CA PHE A 7 26.27 -21.68 3.45
C PHE A 7 25.57 -22.86 4.13
N VAL A 8 26.33 -23.76 4.77
CA VAL A 8 25.80 -24.92 5.54
C VAL A 8 25.13 -24.46 6.84
N ALA A 9 25.66 -23.45 7.51
CA ALA A 9 25.03 -22.84 8.68
C ALA A 9 23.71 -22.16 8.36
N LEU A 10 23.57 -21.58 7.15
CA LEU A 10 22.32 -20.99 6.65
C LEU A 10 21.24 -22.02 6.31
N ILE A 11 21.61 -23.25 5.93
CA ILE A 11 20.67 -24.33 5.58
C ILE A 11 20.18 -25.09 6.82
N LEU A 12 21.00 -25.18 7.88
CA LEU A 12 20.66 -25.91 9.11
C LEU A 12 19.86 -25.11 10.14
N LEU A 13 19.75 -23.78 9.94
CA LEU A 13 18.86 -22.92 10.73
C LEU A 13 17.50 -22.79 10.05
N GLY A 14 16.81 -23.90 9.93
CA GLY A 14 15.40 -23.94 9.53
C GLY A 14 14.56 -22.97 10.37
N ASN A 15 13.78 -22.14 9.69
CA ASN A 15 12.66 -21.35 10.24
C ASN A 15 12.96 -20.48 11.48
N ARG A 16 14.00 -19.66 11.44
CA ARG A 16 14.05 -18.46 12.28
C ARG A 16 14.02 -17.24 11.38
N THR A 17 12.91 -16.50 11.44
CA THR A 17 12.74 -15.17 10.90
C THR A 17 14.03 -14.36 11.04
N LEU A 18 14.64 -14.01 9.90
CA LEU A 18 15.72 -13.02 9.84
C LEU A 18 15.15 -11.69 10.36
N THR A 19 15.35 -11.42 11.64
CA THR A 19 15.10 -10.11 12.22
C THR A 19 16.11 -9.15 11.62
N PHE A 20 15.66 -8.28 10.75
CA PHE A 20 16.41 -7.11 10.36
C PHE A 20 16.78 -6.33 11.62
N LYS A 21 18.08 -6.03 11.77
CA LYS A 21 18.69 -5.41 12.96
C LYS A 21 17.85 -4.23 13.48
N GLY A 22 17.22 -4.40 14.64
CA GLY A 22 16.98 -3.31 15.58
C GLY A 22 15.67 -2.52 15.45
N ARG A 23 14.84 -2.71 14.45
CA ARG A 23 13.53 -2.03 14.39
C ARG A 23 12.48 -2.82 15.17
N LYS A 24 11.88 -2.16 16.17
CA LYS A 24 10.85 -2.78 17.03
C LYS A 24 9.55 -2.89 16.22
N MET A 25 9.05 -4.11 16.02
CA MET A 25 7.72 -4.36 15.45
C MET A 25 6.66 -3.57 16.22
N LEU A 26 5.85 -2.78 15.51
CA LEU A 26 4.81 -1.96 16.12
C LEU A 26 3.42 -2.56 15.96
N LEU A 27 3.10 -3.12 14.78
CA LEU A 27 1.80 -3.70 14.47
C LEU A 27 1.97 -5.16 14.07
N ASP A 28 1.21 -6.06 14.73
CA ASP A 28 1.18 -7.49 14.43
C ASP A 28 -0.27 -7.95 14.21
N ILE A 29 -0.54 -8.41 13.00
CA ILE A 29 -1.85 -8.91 12.57
C ILE A 29 -1.73 -10.43 12.45
N GLN A 30 -2.60 -11.16 13.15
CA GLN A 30 -2.55 -12.61 13.25
C GLN A 30 -3.86 -13.24 12.78
N SER A 31 -3.80 -13.98 11.66
CA SER A 31 -4.89 -14.77 11.08
C SER A 31 -6.22 -14.01 10.99
N LEU A 32 -6.12 -12.72 10.60
CA LEU A 32 -7.26 -11.82 10.53
C LEU A 32 -8.23 -12.24 9.43
N SER A 33 -9.50 -12.41 9.79
CA SER A 33 -10.59 -12.64 8.83
C SER A 33 -11.73 -11.68 9.07
N HIS A 34 -12.37 -11.24 7.99
CA HIS A 34 -13.55 -10.38 8.09
C HIS A 34 -14.53 -10.64 6.97
N GLN A 35 -15.81 -10.73 7.35
CA GLN A 35 -16.94 -10.83 6.45
C GLN A 35 -18.00 -9.78 6.79
N TYR A 36 -18.55 -9.17 5.76
CA TYR A 36 -19.74 -8.33 5.85
C TYR A 36 -20.97 -9.19 5.72
N GLN A 37 -21.94 -8.99 6.58
CA GLN A 37 -23.19 -9.76 6.67
C GLN A 37 -22.95 -11.25 7.06
N SER A 38 -24.00 -11.95 7.43
CA SER A 38 -23.97 -13.37 7.75
C SER A 38 -25.02 -14.12 6.92
N GLY A 39 -24.85 -15.44 6.77
CA GLY A 39 -25.76 -16.28 6.00
C GLY A 39 -25.47 -16.28 4.50
N LYS A 40 -26.52 -16.47 3.66
CA LYS A 40 -26.38 -16.65 2.21
C LYS A 40 -25.76 -15.49 1.45
N ASN A 41 -25.80 -14.28 2.01
CA ASN A 41 -25.26 -13.05 1.40
C ASN A 41 -23.91 -12.62 2.01
N ALA A 42 -23.23 -13.51 2.73
CA ALA A 42 -21.95 -13.21 3.35
C ALA A 42 -20.89 -12.90 2.29
N LYS A 43 -20.32 -11.68 2.34
CA LYS A 43 -19.18 -11.27 1.50
C LYS A 43 -17.92 -11.29 2.33
N ILE A 44 -17.04 -12.26 2.05
CA ILE A 44 -15.75 -12.34 2.73
C ILE A 44 -14.82 -11.27 2.12
N ALA A 45 -14.34 -10.37 2.98
CA ALA A 45 -13.48 -9.26 2.58
C ALA A 45 -12.01 -9.54 2.90
N ILE A 46 -11.72 -10.30 3.97
CA ILE A 46 -10.36 -10.67 4.39
C ILE A 46 -10.37 -12.14 4.82
N LYS A 47 -9.34 -12.88 4.39
CA LYS A 47 -9.23 -14.33 4.60
C LYS A 47 -7.89 -14.66 5.24
N SER A 48 -7.88 -14.93 6.56
CA SER A 48 -6.72 -15.39 7.33
C SER A 48 -5.42 -14.61 7.05
N LEU A 49 -5.51 -13.28 7.03
CA LEU A 49 -4.38 -12.39 6.75
C LEU A 49 -3.48 -12.28 7.99
N SER A 50 -2.18 -12.52 7.81
CA SER A 50 -1.15 -12.25 8.82
C SER A 50 -0.11 -11.31 8.25
N LEU A 51 0.21 -10.24 8.98
CA LEU A 51 1.13 -9.20 8.52
C LEU A 51 1.77 -8.50 9.72
N GLN A 52 3.08 -8.31 9.65
CA GLN A 52 3.84 -7.56 10.65
C GLN A 52 4.34 -6.26 10.03
N VAL A 53 4.18 -5.16 10.75
CA VAL A 53 4.57 -3.82 10.28
C VAL A 53 5.50 -3.15 11.27
N GLU A 54 6.61 -2.66 10.74
CA GLU A 54 7.65 -1.90 11.43
C GLU A 54 7.48 -0.39 11.14
N PRO A 55 8.20 0.49 11.84
CA PRO A 55 8.27 1.91 11.45
C PRO A 55 8.74 2.08 10.01
N GLY A 56 8.15 3.04 9.30
CA GLY A 56 8.37 3.29 7.89
C GLY A 56 7.07 3.27 7.11
N ILE A 57 7.16 3.16 5.79
CA ILE A 57 6.03 3.24 4.87
C ILE A 57 5.68 1.85 4.33
N LEU A 58 4.50 1.35 4.67
CA LEU A 58 3.90 0.15 4.07
C LEU A 58 2.89 0.55 3.00
N GLY A 59 3.15 0.21 1.74
CA GLY A 59 2.18 0.31 0.66
C GLY A 59 1.29 -0.93 0.59
N LEU A 60 -0.02 -0.75 0.70
CA LEU A 60 -1.01 -1.82 0.54
C LEU A 60 -1.55 -1.80 -0.89
N LEU A 61 -1.01 -2.66 -1.74
CA LEU A 61 -1.27 -2.69 -3.18
C LEU A 61 -2.27 -3.78 -3.55
N GLY A 62 -3.21 -3.50 -4.43
CA GLY A 62 -4.15 -4.50 -4.94
C GLY A 62 -5.31 -3.89 -5.71
N PRO A 63 -6.05 -4.68 -6.50
CA PRO A 63 -7.19 -4.20 -7.27
C PRO A 63 -8.34 -3.76 -6.36
N ASN A 64 -9.34 -3.10 -6.96
CA ASN A 64 -10.57 -2.77 -6.26
C ASN A 64 -11.26 -4.08 -5.81
N GLY A 65 -11.75 -4.09 -4.57
CA GLY A 65 -12.35 -5.29 -3.99
C GLY A 65 -11.35 -6.30 -3.39
N ALA A 66 -10.03 -6.02 -3.40
CA ALA A 66 -9.03 -6.90 -2.79
C ALA A 66 -9.12 -7.01 -1.26
N GLY A 67 -9.87 -6.12 -0.60
CA GLY A 67 -10.01 -6.09 0.86
C GLY A 67 -9.22 -4.98 1.56
N LYS A 68 -8.51 -4.11 0.80
CA LYS A 68 -7.66 -3.03 1.34
C LYS A 68 -8.41 -2.11 2.29
N SER A 69 -9.50 -1.48 1.85
CA SER A 69 -10.29 -0.55 2.70
C SER A 69 -10.93 -1.26 3.90
N SER A 70 -11.27 -2.55 3.77
CA SER A 70 -11.76 -3.34 4.91
C SER A 70 -10.65 -3.51 5.96
N LEU A 71 -9.43 -3.84 5.53
CA LEU A 71 -8.27 -3.92 6.42
C LEU A 71 -7.98 -2.56 7.08
N MET A 72 -7.97 -1.47 6.30
CA MET A 72 -7.75 -0.11 6.81
C MET A 72 -8.77 0.27 7.89
N ARG A 73 -10.07 -0.01 7.67
CA ARG A 73 -11.14 0.27 8.64
C ARG A 73 -11.02 -0.56 9.93
N ILE A 74 -10.53 -1.78 9.83
CA ILE A 74 -10.28 -2.62 10.99
C ILE A 74 -9.08 -2.08 11.79
N LEU A 75 -7.98 -1.76 11.11
CA LEU A 75 -6.79 -1.16 11.74
C LEU A 75 -7.10 0.21 12.34
N ALA A 76 -7.97 0.99 11.69
CA ALA A 76 -8.49 2.25 12.24
C ALA A 76 -9.49 2.06 13.40
N THR A 77 -9.74 0.82 13.84
CA THR A 77 -10.67 0.46 14.94
C THR A 77 -12.13 0.86 14.70
N ILE A 78 -12.52 1.09 13.45
CA ILE A 78 -13.90 1.44 13.05
C ILE A 78 -14.74 0.18 12.94
N THR A 79 -14.15 -0.89 12.42
CA THR A 79 -14.83 -2.18 12.21
C THR A 79 -14.11 -3.25 13.03
N LYS A 80 -14.86 -4.11 13.73
CA LYS A 80 -14.27 -5.28 14.40
C LYS A 80 -14.05 -6.41 13.38
N PRO A 81 -12.91 -7.12 13.44
CA PRO A 81 -12.71 -8.31 12.63
C PRO A 81 -13.69 -9.42 13.05
N SER A 82 -13.99 -10.35 12.13
CA SER A 82 -14.79 -11.54 12.45
C SER A 82 -13.99 -12.58 13.20
N GLN A 83 -12.67 -12.70 12.91
CA GLN A 83 -11.73 -13.61 13.56
C GLN A 83 -10.30 -13.02 13.51
N GLY A 84 -9.44 -13.58 14.37
CA GLY A 84 -8.04 -13.17 14.45
C GLY A 84 -7.79 -12.06 15.46
N ASN A 85 -6.52 -11.70 15.65
CA ASN A 85 -6.07 -10.71 16.63
C ASN A 85 -5.19 -9.67 15.96
N ILE A 86 -5.15 -8.48 16.54
CA ILE A 86 -4.28 -7.40 16.11
C ILE A 86 -3.63 -6.80 17.34
N PHE A 87 -2.31 -6.71 17.33
CA PHE A 87 -1.54 -6.14 18.43
C PHE A 87 -0.83 -4.86 17.97
N TRP A 88 -1.00 -3.80 18.74
CA TRP A 88 -0.25 -2.56 18.62
C TRP A 88 0.71 -2.43 19.79
N LYS A 89 2.03 -2.43 19.52
CA LYS A 89 3.06 -2.43 20.58
C LYS A 89 2.84 -3.52 21.64
N GLY A 90 2.33 -4.68 21.20
CA GLY A 90 2.03 -5.83 22.08
C GLY A 90 0.66 -5.79 22.77
N GLN A 91 -0.14 -4.73 22.61
CA GLN A 91 -1.48 -4.63 23.18
C GLN A 91 -2.54 -5.05 22.16
N ASP A 92 -3.46 -5.92 22.56
CA ASP A 92 -4.58 -6.38 21.73
C ASP A 92 -5.58 -5.22 21.50
N ILE A 93 -5.59 -4.67 20.28
CA ILE A 93 -6.47 -3.54 19.92
C ILE A 93 -7.90 -3.96 19.56
N VAL A 94 -8.16 -5.24 19.37
CA VAL A 94 -9.52 -5.76 19.15
C VAL A 94 -10.31 -5.73 20.45
N LYS A 95 -9.64 -6.04 21.57
CA LYS A 95 -10.24 -6.00 22.92
C LYS A 95 -10.18 -4.60 23.53
N SER A 96 -9.06 -3.87 23.33
CA SER A 96 -8.82 -2.57 23.96
C SER A 96 -8.28 -1.55 22.94
N PRO A 97 -9.13 -0.94 22.11
CA PRO A 97 -8.70 -0.05 21.04
C PRO A 97 -8.24 1.33 21.51
N GLN A 98 -8.50 1.72 22.78
CA GLN A 98 -8.28 3.09 23.27
C GLN A 98 -6.82 3.52 23.21
N ALA A 99 -5.89 2.59 23.49
CA ALA A 99 -4.46 2.88 23.44
C ALA A 99 -4.01 3.26 22.01
N LEU A 100 -4.47 2.49 21.01
CA LEU A 100 -4.17 2.80 19.61
C LEU A 100 -4.82 4.11 19.17
N ARG A 101 -6.09 4.36 19.53
CA ARG A 101 -6.83 5.56 19.10
C ARG A 101 -6.15 6.88 19.48
N LYS A 102 -5.38 6.89 20.57
CA LYS A 102 -4.60 8.06 20.99
C LYS A 102 -3.40 8.32 20.07
N GLU A 103 -2.87 7.27 19.44
CA GLU A 103 -1.68 7.31 18.59
C GLU A 103 -2.02 7.11 17.10
N LEU A 104 -3.31 7.14 16.74
CA LEU A 104 -3.81 6.87 15.40
C LEU A 104 -4.18 8.16 14.67
N GLY A 105 -3.67 8.30 13.44
CA GLY A 105 -4.21 9.19 12.41
C GLY A 105 -4.89 8.37 11.32
N TYR A 106 -6.08 8.75 10.90
CA TYR A 106 -6.80 8.06 9.84
C TYR A 106 -7.38 9.03 8.83
N LEU A 107 -7.05 8.80 7.56
CA LEU A 107 -7.66 9.47 6.42
C LEU A 107 -8.39 8.40 5.57
N PRO A 108 -9.72 8.35 5.59
CA PRO A 108 -10.50 7.46 4.73
C PRO A 108 -10.48 7.96 3.29
N GLN A 109 -10.78 7.06 2.34
CA GLN A 109 -10.89 7.37 0.90
C GLN A 109 -11.89 8.52 0.63
N TYR A 110 -13.00 8.51 1.34
CA TYR A 110 -14.00 9.58 1.32
C TYR A 110 -14.12 10.13 2.73
N PHE A 111 -13.64 11.34 2.94
CA PHE A 111 -13.88 12.06 4.18
C PHE A 111 -14.73 13.28 3.91
N GLY A 112 -15.76 13.43 4.73
CA GLY A 112 -16.64 14.60 4.65
C GLY A 112 -15.95 15.80 5.30
N VAL A 113 -16.02 16.94 4.64
CA VAL A 113 -15.69 18.24 5.22
C VAL A 113 -16.97 19.04 5.42
N TYR A 114 -16.99 19.90 6.41
CA TYR A 114 -18.08 20.87 6.57
C TYR A 114 -17.80 22.04 5.63
N ASP A 115 -18.44 22.06 4.47
CA ASP A 115 -18.20 23.02 3.39
C ASP A 115 -18.26 24.48 3.83
N GLN A 116 -19.03 24.79 4.89
CA GLN A 116 -19.21 26.15 5.44
C GLN A 116 -18.05 26.60 6.31
N LEU A 117 -17.28 25.67 6.89
CA LEU A 117 -16.13 26.00 7.74
C LEU A 117 -14.94 26.39 6.89
N SER A 118 -14.12 27.28 7.41
CA SER A 118 -12.77 27.51 6.90
C SER A 118 -11.84 26.35 7.28
N GLY A 119 -10.68 26.27 6.63
CA GLY A 119 -9.67 25.24 6.94
C GLY A 119 -9.25 25.25 8.41
N ILE A 120 -9.03 26.44 8.97
CA ILE A 120 -8.63 26.60 10.38
C ILE A 120 -9.76 26.22 11.33
N GLU A 121 -11.00 26.64 11.09
CA GLU A 121 -12.17 26.29 11.91
C GLU A 121 -12.42 24.78 11.90
N PHE A 122 -12.28 24.14 10.74
CA PHE A 122 -12.40 22.70 10.62
C PHE A 122 -11.35 21.97 11.47
N LEU A 123 -10.07 22.38 11.40
CA LEU A 123 -9.00 21.77 12.18
C LEU A 123 -9.18 22.03 13.68
N GLN A 124 -9.64 23.21 14.09
CA GLN A 124 -9.98 23.52 15.49
C GLN A 124 -11.12 22.65 16.00
N TYR A 125 -12.16 22.45 15.18
CA TYR A 125 -13.25 21.55 15.52
C TYR A 125 -12.76 20.10 15.75
N ILE A 126 -11.94 19.57 14.83
CA ILE A 126 -11.39 18.22 14.96
C ILE A 126 -10.42 18.12 16.16
N ALA A 127 -9.59 19.13 16.41
CA ALA A 127 -8.69 19.18 17.57
C ALA A 127 -9.46 19.11 18.89
N SER A 128 -10.58 19.83 18.98
CA SER A 128 -11.51 19.75 20.11
C SER A 128 -12.07 18.35 20.32
N LEU A 129 -12.51 17.67 19.25
CA LEU A 129 -13.00 16.29 19.30
C LEU A 129 -11.92 15.30 19.74
N LYS A 130 -10.66 15.57 19.40
CA LYS A 130 -9.50 14.78 19.86
C LYS A 130 -9.07 15.11 21.29
N GLY A 131 -9.67 16.10 21.94
CA GLY A 131 -9.37 16.50 23.33
C GLY A 131 -8.07 17.29 23.47
N LEU A 132 -7.59 17.93 22.39
CA LEU A 132 -6.43 18.82 22.48
C LEU A 132 -6.79 20.13 23.19
N SER A 133 -5.91 20.61 24.07
CA SER A 133 -6.08 21.94 24.65
C SER A 133 -5.95 23.02 23.56
N LYS A 134 -6.62 24.16 23.75
CA LYS A 134 -6.63 25.24 22.76
C LYS A 134 -5.22 25.68 22.36
N SER A 135 -4.32 25.88 23.35
CA SER A 135 -2.95 26.33 23.11
C SER A 135 -2.16 25.31 22.25
N ILE A 136 -2.29 24.00 22.53
CA ILE A 136 -1.63 22.95 21.73
C ILE A 136 -2.24 22.90 20.33
N ALA A 137 -3.58 22.98 20.25
CA ALA A 137 -4.30 22.93 18.98
C ALA A 137 -3.89 24.08 18.05
N ASP A 138 -3.91 25.32 18.53
CA ASP A 138 -3.60 26.51 17.71
C ASP A 138 -2.18 26.43 17.14
N HIS A 139 -1.17 26.09 17.96
CA HIS A 139 0.21 25.92 17.50
C HIS A 139 0.35 24.77 16.48
N THR A 140 -0.24 23.60 16.79
CA THR A 140 -0.16 22.44 15.88
C THR A 140 -0.86 22.71 14.55
N ILE A 141 -1.99 23.40 14.56
CA ILE A 141 -2.75 23.77 13.35
C ILE A 141 -1.91 24.70 12.48
N GLU A 142 -1.29 25.73 13.05
CA GLU A 142 -0.43 26.66 12.32
C GLU A 142 0.73 25.92 11.65
N ASP A 143 1.44 25.07 12.39
CA ASP A 143 2.53 24.23 11.86
C ASP A 143 2.07 23.30 10.73
N LEU A 144 0.92 22.65 10.88
CA LEU A 144 0.39 21.73 9.87
C LEU A 144 -0.06 22.49 8.61
N LEU A 145 -0.72 23.63 8.75
CA LEU A 145 -1.12 24.45 7.61
C LEU A 145 0.11 24.95 6.83
N HIS A 146 1.18 25.31 7.52
CA HIS A 146 2.44 25.70 6.90
C HIS A 146 3.08 24.52 6.16
N LYS A 147 3.30 23.37 6.84
CA LYS A 147 3.90 22.16 6.27
C LYS A 147 3.14 21.61 5.04
N LEU A 148 1.83 21.77 5.06
CA LEU A 148 0.95 21.28 3.99
C LEU A 148 0.66 22.34 2.92
N ASN A 149 1.34 23.49 2.98
CA ASN A 149 1.16 24.60 2.05
C ASN A 149 -0.32 25.05 1.91
N LEU A 150 -1.00 25.16 3.05
CA LEU A 150 -2.40 25.59 3.16
C LEU A 150 -2.58 26.94 3.87
N THR A 151 -1.50 27.61 4.31
CA THR A 151 -1.55 28.88 5.06
C THR A 151 -2.32 29.96 4.29
N HIS A 152 -2.11 30.06 2.98
CA HIS A 152 -2.80 31.01 2.11
C HIS A 152 -4.31 30.78 2.01
N ALA A 153 -4.77 29.58 2.30
CA ALA A 153 -6.17 29.15 2.21
C ALA A 153 -6.80 28.89 3.59
N ALA A 154 -6.07 29.10 4.69
CA ALA A 154 -6.51 28.75 6.04
C ALA A 154 -7.89 29.32 6.41
N HIS A 155 -8.19 30.54 5.96
CA HIS A 155 -9.44 31.27 6.23
C HIS A 155 -10.48 31.14 5.13
N LEU A 156 -10.16 30.44 4.02
CA LEU A 156 -11.14 30.19 2.96
C LEU A 156 -12.06 29.03 3.33
N SER A 157 -13.35 29.14 2.94
CA SER A 157 -14.31 28.04 3.09
C SER A 157 -13.83 26.78 2.38
N LEU A 158 -13.99 25.61 3.02
CA LEU A 158 -13.64 24.30 2.46
C LEU A 158 -14.42 23.97 1.19
N LYS A 159 -15.56 24.62 0.95
CA LYS A 159 -16.28 24.52 -0.31
C LYS A 159 -15.42 24.96 -1.50
N GLY A 160 -14.59 25.98 -1.32
CA GLY A 160 -13.71 26.52 -2.36
C GLY A 160 -12.37 25.79 -2.51
N TYR A 161 -12.08 24.77 -1.71
CA TYR A 161 -10.84 24.02 -1.80
C TYR A 161 -10.82 23.11 -3.04
N SER A 162 -9.68 23.07 -3.73
CA SER A 162 -9.42 22.08 -4.78
C SER A 162 -9.38 20.65 -4.19
N GLY A 163 -9.43 19.63 -5.04
CA GLY A 163 -9.29 18.24 -4.61
C GLY A 163 -8.01 18.00 -3.80
N GLY A 164 -6.88 18.51 -4.28
CA GLY A 164 -5.60 18.41 -3.58
C GLY A 164 -5.57 19.21 -2.27
N MET A 165 -6.21 20.37 -2.20
CA MET A 165 -6.35 21.11 -0.95
C MET A 165 -7.22 20.36 0.06
N LYS A 166 -8.34 19.75 -0.40
CA LYS A 166 -9.17 18.88 0.46
C LYS A 166 -8.38 17.68 0.97
N GLN A 167 -7.58 17.06 0.13
CA GLN A 167 -6.71 15.96 0.54
C GLN A 167 -5.70 16.39 1.61
N ARG A 168 -5.04 17.53 1.42
CA ARG A 168 -4.06 18.07 2.38
C ARG A 168 -4.71 18.45 3.71
N ILE A 169 -5.89 19.05 3.73
CA ILE A 169 -6.60 19.34 5.00
C ILE A 169 -7.03 18.04 5.71
N GLY A 170 -7.38 16.99 4.94
CA GLY A 170 -7.65 15.66 5.47
C GLY A 170 -6.42 15.01 6.11
N ILE A 171 -5.23 15.24 5.56
CA ILE A 171 -3.97 14.81 6.20
C ILE A 171 -3.71 15.62 7.46
N ALA A 172 -3.91 16.97 7.42
CA ALA A 172 -3.76 17.81 8.59
C ALA A 172 -4.60 17.30 9.77
N GLN A 173 -5.89 16.99 9.54
CA GLN A 173 -6.77 16.47 10.59
C GLN A 173 -6.27 15.11 11.14
N ALA A 174 -5.67 14.26 10.29
CA ALA A 174 -5.12 12.98 10.73
C ALA A 174 -3.87 13.15 11.61
N LEU A 175 -3.10 14.21 11.39
CA LEU A 175 -1.83 14.51 12.07
C LEU A 175 -1.96 15.31 13.37
N LEU A 176 -3.13 15.88 13.69
CA LEU A 176 -3.34 16.79 14.83
C LEU A 176 -2.83 16.26 16.18
N ASN A 177 -2.88 14.95 16.41
CA ASN A 177 -2.44 14.32 17.67
C ASN A 177 -1.06 13.65 17.58
N ASP A 178 -0.21 14.06 16.64
CA ASP A 178 1.11 13.47 16.37
C ASP A 178 1.07 11.93 16.38
N PRO A 179 0.31 11.30 15.45
CA PRO A 179 0.08 9.87 15.48
C PRO A 179 1.37 9.08 15.26
N LYS A 180 1.48 7.92 15.92
CA LYS A 180 2.55 6.94 15.68
C LYS A 180 2.15 5.91 14.61
N LEU A 181 0.84 5.74 14.37
CA LEU A 181 0.27 5.00 13.24
C LEU A 181 -0.58 5.94 12.40
N LEU A 182 -0.20 6.10 11.12
CA LEU A 182 -0.96 6.88 10.15
C LEU A 182 -1.52 5.94 9.07
N ILE A 183 -2.83 5.90 8.92
CA ILE A 183 -3.54 5.07 7.94
C ILE A 183 -4.19 5.99 6.92
N ILE A 184 -3.94 5.73 5.63
CA ILE A 184 -4.41 6.58 4.53
C ILE A 184 -4.98 5.69 3.41
N ASP A 185 -6.28 5.79 3.16
CA ASP A 185 -6.98 4.93 2.20
C ASP A 185 -7.14 5.64 0.85
N GLU A 186 -6.52 5.10 -0.22
CA GLU A 186 -6.56 5.58 -1.62
C GLU A 186 -6.30 7.10 -1.78
N PRO A 187 -5.21 7.65 -1.24
CA PRO A 187 -5.01 9.10 -1.12
C PRO A 187 -4.77 9.83 -2.45
N THR A 188 -4.37 9.13 -3.49
CA THR A 188 -3.94 9.71 -4.77
C THR A 188 -5.02 9.68 -5.84
N VAL A 189 -6.18 9.10 -5.53
CA VAL A 189 -7.32 9.05 -6.46
C VAL A 189 -7.85 10.45 -6.73
N GLY A 190 -7.93 10.82 -8.01
CA GLY A 190 -8.43 12.12 -8.45
C GLY A 190 -7.43 13.27 -8.34
N LEU A 191 -6.19 13.01 -7.93
CA LEU A 191 -5.12 14.00 -7.96
C LEU A 191 -4.43 14.01 -9.33
N ASP A 192 -4.01 15.19 -9.76
CA ASP A 192 -3.14 15.33 -10.92
C ASP A 192 -1.70 14.82 -10.66
N PRO A 193 -0.86 14.63 -11.69
CA PRO A 193 0.49 14.09 -11.51
C PRO A 193 1.37 14.92 -10.57
N GLN A 194 1.26 16.25 -10.58
CA GLN A 194 2.03 17.13 -9.70
C GLN A 194 1.60 16.98 -8.25
N GLU A 195 0.30 16.96 -8.00
CA GLU A 195 -0.24 16.76 -6.65
C GLU A 195 0.12 15.38 -6.08
N ARG A 196 0.12 14.33 -6.92
CA ARG A 196 0.60 13.00 -6.52
C ARG A 196 2.08 13.02 -6.11
N ALA A 197 2.93 13.71 -6.87
CA ALA A 197 4.34 13.84 -6.55
C ALA A 197 4.54 14.56 -5.20
N ASN A 198 3.85 15.68 -4.99
CA ASN A 198 3.87 16.44 -3.74
C ASN A 198 3.37 15.59 -2.56
N PHE A 199 2.33 14.79 -2.76
CA PHE A 199 1.81 13.88 -1.75
C PHE A 199 2.83 12.79 -1.36
N ARG A 200 3.50 12.18 -2.32
CA ARG A 200 4.55 11.18 -2.07
C ARG A 200 5.71 11.77 -1.27
N GLN A 201 6.18 12.97 -1.65
CA GLN A 201 7.20 13.68 -0.90
C GLN A 201 6.76 13.93 0.55
N LEU A 202 5.53 14.40 0.76
CA LEU A 202 4.97 14.62 2.09
C LEU A 202 4.98 13.34 2.94
N LEU A 203 4.56 12.20 2.39
CA LEU A 203 4.59 10.92 3.12
C LEU A 203 6.02 10.52 3.51
N THR A 204 6.99 10.76 2.63
CA THR A 204 8.41 10.49 2.91
C THR A 204 8.93 11.36 4.06
N GLU A 205 8.57 12.64 4.09
CA GLU A 205 8.93 13.57 5.17
C GLU A 205 8.26 13.20 6.50
N LEU A 206 7.04 12.67 6.45
CA LEU A 206 6.28 12.26 7.64
C LEU A 206 6.72 10.90 8.20
N ALA A 207 7.38 10.05 7.41
CA ALA A 207 7.69 8.67 7.80
C ALA A 207 8.47 8.61 9.12
N GLY A 208 9.71 9.07 9.16
CA GLY A 208 10.54 9.10 10.36
C GLY A 208 10.39 7.84 11.22
N GLU A 209 9.97 8.02 12.47
CA GLU A 209 9.69 6.92 13.42
C GLU A 209 8.23 6.44 13.39
N ARG A 210 7.40 6.99 12.51
CA ARG A 210 5.98 6.60 12.37
C ARG A 210 5.84 5.34 11.56
N CYS A 211 4.76 4.63 11.81
CA CYS A 211 4.26 3.57 10.95
C CYS A 211 3.20 4.20 10.02
N ILE A 212 3.46 4.26 8.73
CA ILE A 212 2.52 4.77 7.73
C ILE A 212 2.03 3.59 6.90
N ILE A 213 0.72 3.39 6.83
CA ILE A 213 0.09 2.40 5.97
C ILE A 213 -0.79 3.14 4.98
N PHE A 214 -0.48 3.08 3.70
CA PHE A 214 -1.36 3.66 2.69
C PHE A 214 -1.77 2.63 1.65
N SER A 215 -3.04 2.70 1.24
CA SER A 215 -3.58 1.82 0.20
C SER A 215 -3.57 2.52 -1.15
N THR A 216 -3.32 1.75 -2.20
CA THR A 216 -3.46 2.19 -3.59
C THR A 216 -3.64 1.01 -4.53
N HIS A 217 -4.14 1.26 -5.71
CA HIS A 217 -4.10 0.32 -6.84
C HIS A 217 -3.07 0.74 -7.90
N ILE A 218 -2.30 1.83 -7.66
CA ILE A 218 -1.32 2.40 -8.57
C ILE A 218 0.08 1.98 -8.13
N VAL A 219 0.75 1.14 -8.93
CA VAL A 219 2.08 0.59 -8.61
C VAL A 219 3.11 1.69 -8.43
N ALA A 220 3.10 2.71 -9.29
CA ALA A 220 4.06 3.82 -9.24
C ALA A 220 4.02 4.62 -7.91
N ASP A 221 2.87 4.65 -7.23
CA ASP A 221 2.76 5.36 -5.96
C ASP A 221 3.51 4.63 -4.84
N VAL A 222 3.48 3.29 -4.81
CA VAL A 222 4.19 2.50 -3.79
C VAL A 222 5.66 2.32 -4.14
N GLU A 223 6.00 2.20 -5.42
CA GLU A 223 7.38 1.97 -5.87
C GLU A 223 8.34 3.07 -5.43
N SER A 224 7.85 4.30 -5.43
CA SER A 224 8.71 5.48 -5.16
C SER A 224 8.96 5.76 -3.68
N ILE A 225 8.09 5.29 -2.75
CA ILE A 225 8.17 5.70 -1.34
C ILE A 225 8.03 4.56 -0.34
N ALA A 226 7.51 3.38 -0.74
CA ALA A 226 7.26 2.32 0.23
C ALA A 226 8.54 1.57 0.59
N ASP A 227 8.83 1.45 1.89
CA ASP A 227 9.87 0.56 2.40
C ASP A 227 9.49 -0.91 2.21
N ARG A 228 8.18 -1.19 2.28
CA ARG A 228 7.60 -2.51 2.12
C ARG A 228 6.25 -2.43 1.41
N ILE A 229 5.96 -3.44 0.58
CA ILE A 229 4.70 -3.55 -0.16
C ILE A 229 4.00 -4.84 0.24
N ALA A 230 2.74 -4.73 0.63
CA ALA A 230 1.84 -5.85 0.85
C ALA A 230 0.86 -5.95 -0.32
N ILE A 231 0.97 -7.00 -1.14
CA ILE A 231 0.10 -7.24 -2.29
C ILE A 231 -1.11 -8.05 -1.82
N MET A 232 -2.30 -7.47 -2.02
CA MET A 232 -3.57 -8.12 -1.69
C MET A 232 -4.39 -8.46 -2.93
N GLN A 233 -5.03 -9.63 -2.90
CA GLN A 233 -5.99 -10.06 -3.93
C GLN A 233 -7.08 -10.94 -3.32
N SER A 234 -8.35 -10.67 -3.63
CA SER A 234 -9.52 -11.45 -3.22
C SER A 234 -9.57 -11.78 -1.71
N GLY A 235 -9.13 -10.83 -0.88
CA GLY A 235 -9.10 -10.94 0.58
C GLY A 235 -7.85 -11.63 1.14
N HIS A 236 -6.93 -12.07 0.32
CA HIS A 236 -5.67 -12.69 0.73
C HIS A 236 -4.49 -11.73 0.64
N LEU A 237 -3.52 -11.87 1.53
CA LEU A 237 -2.18 -11.34 1.37
C LEU A 237 -1.39 -12.31 0.50
N ILE A 238 -0.98 -11.86 -0.69
CA ILE A 238 -0.24 -12.69 -1.67
C ILE A 238 1.26 -12.63 -1.41
N GLN A 239 1.80 -11.42 -1.21
CA GLN A 239 3.22 -11.17 -0.95
C GLN A 239 3.36 -9.97 -0.02
N SER A 240 4.44 -9.94 0.79
CA SER A 240 4.80 -8.76 1.58
C SER A 240 6.31 -8.68 1.73
N ASP A 241 6.94 -7.80 0.95
CA ASP A 241 8.39 -7.61 0.92
C ASP A 241 8.76 -6.19 0.48
N SER A 242 10.05 -5.85 0.51
CA SER A 242 10.55 -4.62 -0.10
C SER A 242 10.38 -4.65 -1.64
N PRO A 243 10.26 -3.49 -2.31
CA PRO A 243 10.17 -3.43 -3.77
C PRO A 243 11.27 -4.23 -4.46
N SER A 244 12.52 -4.11 -4.01
CA SER A 244 13.68 -4.80 -4.57
C SER A 244 13.59 -6.33 -4.45
N ILE A 245 13.11 -6.84 -3.32
CA ILE A 245 12.91 -8.30 -3.12
C ILE A 245 11.80 -8.81 -4.03
N LEU A 246 10.69 -8.07 -4.17
CA LEU A 246 9.59 -8.45 -5.06
C LEU A 246 10.06 -8.54 -6.53
N GLN A 247 10.85 -7.57 -6.98
CA GLN A 247 11.47 -7.58 -8.32
C GLN A 247 12.43 -8.75 -8.45
N HIS A 248 13.30 -8.99 -7.47
CA HIS A 248 14.27 -10.08 -7.52
C HIS A 248 13.62 -11.48 -7.65
N LYS A 249 12.47 -11.70 -7.02
CA LYS A 249 11.70 -12.95 -7.12
C LYS A 249 11.29 -13.33 -8.55
N ILE A 250 11.29 -12.36 -9.47
CA ILE A 250 10.93 -12.55 -10.88
C ILE A 250 12.08 -12.19 -11.85
N ALA A 251 13.32 -12.13 -11.37
CA ALA A 251 14.48 -11.63 -12.13
C ALA A 251 14.69 -12.33 -13.50
N ASN A 252 14.36 -13.63 -13.59
CA ASN A 252 14.55 -14.41 -14.84
C ASN A 252 13.24 -14.63 -15.61
N LYS A 253 12.19 -13.84 -15.35
CA LYS A 253 10.86 -14.03 -15.91
C LYS A 253 10.38 -12.84 -16.73
N CYS A 254 11.25 -11.87 -16.99
CA CYS A 254 10.90 -10.64 -17.69
C CYS A 254 11.61 -10.57 -19.03
N TRP A 255 10.81 -10.37 -20.07
CA TRP A 255 11.24 -10.44 -21.47
C TRP A 255 10.78 -9.21 -22.24
N GLN A 256 11.57 -8.78 -23.20
CA GLN A 256 11.20 -7.78 -24.19
C GLN A 256 11.10 -8.44 -25.55
N LEU A 257 9.99 -8.21 -26.27
CA LEU A 257 9.71 -8.82 -27.56
C LEU A 257 9.12 -7.77 -28.52
N SER A 258 9.71 -7.65 -29.71
CA SER A 258 9.13 -6.84 -30.78
C SER A 258 8.34 -7.72 -31.74
N VAL A 259 7.06 -7.40 -31.97
CA VAL A 259 6.14 -8.17 -32.80
C VAL A 259 5.42 -7.29 -33.81
N ASN A 260 4.94 -7.88 -34.90
CA ASN A 260 4.03 -7.22 -35.82
C ASN A 260 2.62 -7.03 -35.19
N PHE A 261 1.86 -6.08 -35.67
CA PHE A 261 0.48 -5.85 -35.19
C PHE A 261 -0.41 -7.10 -35.30
N SER A 262 -0.19 -7.95 -36.30
CA SER A 262 -0.94 -9.21 -36.48
C SER A 262 -0.67 -10.23 -35.39
N GLU A 263 0.53 -10.26 -34.80
CA GLU A 263 0.94 -11.21 -33.76
C GLU A 263 0.50 -10.76 -32.35
N LEU A 264 0.25 -9.43 -32.16
CA LEU A 264 -0.02 -8.82 -30.86
C LEU A 264 -1.11 -9.54 -30.06
N LYS A 265 -2.27 -9.78 -30.69
CA LYS A 265 -3.42 -10.41 -30.04
C LYS A 265 -3.11 -11.82 -29.55
N GLN A 266 -2.35 -12.59 -30.33
CA GLN A 266 -1.95 -13.96 -29.98
C GLN A 266 -1.01 -13.96 -28.77
N ILE A 267 -0.05 -13.05 -28.71
CA ILE A 267 0.89 -12.91 -27.59
C ILE A 267 0.15 -12.49 -26.32
N GLN A 268 -0.74 -11.50 -26.39
CA GLN A 268 -1.55 -11.03 -25.24
C GLN A 268 -2.48 -12.11 -24.69
N GLN A 269 -2.94 -13.06 -25.51
CA GLN A 269 -3.74 -14.19 -25.04
C GLN A 269 -2.92 -15.23 -24.28
N LYS A 270 -1.66 -15.42 -24.63
CA LYS A 270 -0.78 -16.46 -24.07
C LYS A 270 0.00 -15.98 -22.84
N PHE A 271 0.45 -14.73 -22.85
CA PHE A 271 1.40 -14.20 -21.87
C PHE A 271 0.84 -12.98 -21.13
N ILE A 272 1.42 -12.67 -19.98
CA ILE A 272 1.19 -11.43 -19.27
C ILE A 272 2.02 -10.36 -19.96
N VAL A 273 1.36 -9.35 -20.53
CA VAL A 273 2.02 -8.18 -21.12
C VAL A 273 1.86 -7.03 -20.13
N SER A 274 2.96 -6.62 -19.52
CA SER A 274 2.98 -5.52 -18.54
C SER A 274 3.01 -4.14 -19.20
N HIS A 275 3.67 -4.05 -20.35
CA HIS A 275 3.78 -2.79 -21.07
C HIS A 275 3.83 -3.03 -22.58
N SER A 276 3.27 -2.10 -23.36
CA SER A 276 3.33 -2.15 -24.82
C SER A 276 3.57 -0.76 -25.40
N VAL A 277 4.55 -0.65 -26.29
CA VAL A 277 4.89 0.61 -26.99
C VAL A 277 4.73 0.39 -28.48
N ARG A 278 3.86 1.19 -29.09
CA ARG A 278 3.70 1.20 -30.54
C ARG A 278 4.88 1.93 -31.18
N LYS A 279 5.57 1.27 -32.11
CA LYS A 279 6.54 1.84 -33.05
C LYS A 279 5.91 1.84 -34.45
N GLU A 280 6.54 2.48 -35.42
CA GLU A 280 5.94 2.71 -36.76
C GLU A 280 5.31 1.45 -37.37
N THR A 281 6.05 0.34 -37.43
CA THR A 281 5.63 -0.92 -38.05
C THR A 281 5.45 -2.09 -37.08
N MET A 282 5.87 -1.93 -35.83
CA MET A 282 5.94 -2.99 -34.82
C MET A 282 5.38 -2.54 -33.48
N VAL A 283 5.16 -3.48 -32.58
CA VAL A 283 4.86 -3.22 -31.17
C VAL A 283 5.92 -3.87 -30.30
N GLU A 284 6.56 -3.07 -29.45
CA GLU A 284 7.47 -3.56 -28.43
C GLU A 284 6.69 -3.91 -27.17
N LEU A 285 6.85 -5.13 -26.68
CA LEU A 285 6.12 -5.68 -25.55
C LEU A 285 7.07 -6.01 -24.42
N ASN A 286 6.68 -5.66 -23.19
CA ASN A 286 7.25 -6.22 -21.98
C ASN A 286 6.38 -7.38 -21.53
N ILE A 287 6.97 -8.57 -21.45
CA ILE A 287 6.28 -9.83 -21.18
C ILE A 287 6.79 -10.40 -19.85
N VAL A 288 5.88 -10.94 -19.04
CA VAL A 288 6.23 -11.70 -17.84
C VAL A 288 5.83 -13.15 -18.07
N ALA A 289 6.82 -14.06 -18.05
CA ALA A 289 6.63 -15.48 -18.30
C ALA A 289 7.73 -16.31 -17.62
N ASP A 290 7.40 -17.52 -17.14
CA ASP A 290 8.33 -18.43 -16.49
C ASP A 290 9.39 -19.01 -17.43
N TYR A 291 9.19 -18.87 -18.75
CA TYR A 291 10.07 -19.35 -19.81
C TYR A 291 10.16 -18.30 -20.93
N CYS A 292 11.16 -18.42 -21.80
CA CYS A 292 11.34 -17.52 -22.94
C CYS A 292 10.13 -17.62 -23.89
N PRO A 293 9.38 -16.52 -24.11
CA PRO A 293 8.11 -16.58 -24.85
C PRO A 293 8.30 -16.77 -26.36
N ASP A 294 9.46 -16.40 -26.92
CA ASP A 294 9.78 -16.43 -28.33
C ASP A 294 11.30 -16.36 -28.50
N ALA A 295 11.86 -16.99 -29.56
CA ALA A 295 13.30 -16.96 -29.83
C ALA A 295 13.85 -15.54 -30.07
N ARG A 296 13.01 -14.57 -30.45
CA ARG A 296 13.35 -13.15 -30.61
C ARG A 296 13.34 -12.36 -29.30
N ALA A 297 12.85 -12.97 -28.20
CA ALA A 297 12.70 -12.28 -26.93
C ALA A 297 14.05 -12.10 -26.25
N ILE A 298 14.26 -10.93 -25.67
CA ILE A 298 15.46 -10.55 -24.93
C ILE A 298 15.11 -10.44 -23.45
N SER A 299 15.92 -11.05 -22.58
CA SER A 299 15.76 -10.92 -21.12
C SER A 299 16.00 -9.47 -20.69
N ARG A 300 15.20 -8.96 -19.77
CA ARG A 300 15.34 -7.61 -19.20
C ARG A 300 15.20 -7.60 -17.68
N ALA A 301 15.62 -6.52 -17.07
CA ALA A 301 15.40 -6.30 -15.65
C ALA A 301 13.88 -6.16 -15.34
N PRO A 302 13.41 -6.76 -14.23
CA PRO A 302 12.02 -6.64 -13.81
C PRO A 302 11.69 -5.25 -13.25
N SER A 303 10.49 -4.76 -13.51
CA SER A 303 9.88 -3.64 -12.80
C SER A 303 8.98 -4.13 -11.65
N LEU A 304 8.58 -3.22 -10.77
CA LEU A 304 7.60 -3.56 -9.74
C LEU A 304 6.22 -3.89 -10.36
N GLU A 305 5.87 -3.27 -11.47
CA GLU A 305 4.63 -3.58 -12.20
C GLU A 305 4.63 -5.01 -12.74
N ASP A 306 5.78 -5.48 -13.26
CA ASP A 306 5.94 -6.88 -13.67
C ASP A 306 5.72 -7.83 -12.48
N ALA A 307 6.33 -7.53 -11.33
CA ALA A 307 6.17 -8.33 -10.13
C ALA A 307 4.70 -8.35 -9.65
N TYR A 308 4.05 -7.20 -9.63
CA TYR A 308 2.64 -7.09 -9.26
C TYR A 308 1.75 -7.95 -10.18
N LEU A 309 1.91 -7.81 -11.48
CA LEU A 309 1.14 -8.58 -12.46
C LEU A 309 1.42 -10.08 -12.36
N TYR A 310 2.68 -10.48 -12.16
CA TYR A 310 3.04 -11.87 -11.96
C TYR A 310 2.35 -12.48 -10.74
N PHE A 311 2.42 -11.83 -9.57
CA PHE A 311 1.84 -12.35 -8.34
C PHE A 311 0.31 -12.31 -8.32
N THR A 312 -0.32 -11.40 -9.08
CA THR A 312 -1.78 -11.27 -9.12
C THR A 312 -2.43 -12.00 -10.28
N SER A 313 -1.64 -12.49 -11.26
CA SER A 313 -2.19 -13.28 -12.36
C SER A 313 -2.58 -14.67 -11.90
N ASN A 314 -3.81 -15.09 -12.19
CA ASN A 314 -4.26 -16.49 -12.01
C ASN A 314 -3.74 -17.45 -13.10
N ARG A 315 -2.80 -17.01 -13.94
CA ARG A 315 -2.18 -17.85 -14.99
C ARG A 315 -1.06 -18.67 -14.36
N GLN A 316 -1.42 -19.74 -13.64
CA GLN A 316 -0.52 -20.88 -13.47
C GLN A 316 -0.21 -21.43 -14.86
N ALA A 317 1.07 -21.77 -15.12
CA ALA A 317 1.52 -22.31 -16.39
C ALA A 317 0.57 -23.44 -16.86
N PRO A 318 0.23 -23.49 -18.17
CA PRO A 318 -0.49 -24.65 -18.68
C PRO A 318 0.34 -25.90 -18.39
N ALA A 319 -0.30 -26.92 -17.80
CA ALA A 319 0.32 -28.18 -17.36
C ALA A 319 0.91 -29.04 -18.49
N ASP A 320 1.00 -28.54 -19.72
CA ASP A 320 1.31 -29.30 -20.90
C ASP A 320 2.78 -29.37 -21.34
N PHE A 321 3.72 -28.68 -20.62
CA PHE A 321 5.13 -28.74 -21.04
C PHE A 321 6.02 -29.69 -20.20
N ALA A 322 5.49 -30.43 -19.24
CA ALA A 322 6.25 -31.39 -18.43
C ALA A 322 6.36 -32.80 -19.07
N ARG A 323 5.98 -32.98 -20.34
CA ARG A 323 6.03 -34.30 -21.05
C ARG A 323 6.80 -34.29 -22.36
N ALA A 324 7.76 -33.42 -22.55
CA ALA A 324 8.64 -33.48 -23.71
C ALA A 324 10.08 -33.16 -23.27
N SER A 325 10.71 -34.11 -22.60
CA SER A 325 12.16 -34.31 -22.48
C SER A 325 12.44 -35.77 -22.14
#